data_4cafe29e3ffe23e8b502b65f4a9e3e37
#
_entry.id   4cafe29e3ffe23e8b502b65f4a9e3e37
#
_cell.length_a   1.000
_cell.length_b   1.000
_cell.length_c   1.000
_cell.angle_alpha   90.00
_cell.angle_beta   90.00
_cell.angle_gamma   90.00
#
_symmetry.space_group_name_H-M   'P 1'
#
loop_
_entity.id
_entity.type
_entity.pdbx_description
1 polymer ?
#
loop_
_entity_poly.entity_id
_entity_poly.type
_entity_poly.pdbx_seq_one_letter_code
_entity_poly.pdbx_strand_id
1 'polypeptide(L)'
;MKSSVKILHNRVLRFLQGKFAHYFVLFFISISILAVVASSFKEMEPFRIPLFGITYVSSFIFLIEYVARVFSAPALYPEKSFVKARLKYTFSFYGFVDFVAILPCTLTYLYWDSQIVHIIILPYIFIIFKLLRHSTSFRIIGQALVAVKDELITAYTASLIMVSFSAILMYYIERDAQPEVFKNIGDGVWWSIVAFTTTGYGDIYPVTMLGKLLGSVISLIGIAVITIPTGIISSSFINLIQKREKERDDKRPEDRELKE
;
A
#
# COMPACT_ATOMS: atom_id res chain seq x y z
N MET A 1 39.96 -3.40 -13.37
CA MET A 1 38.59 -3.78 -13.80
C MET A 1 37.54 -3.77 -12.69
N LYS A 2 37.78 -4.36 -11.50
CA LYS A 2 36.81 -4.34 -10.36
C LYS A 2 36.51 -2.92 -9.82
N SER A 3 37.48 -2.01 -9.80
CA SER A 3 37.33 -0.63 -9.31
C SER A 3 36.39 0.21 -10.21
N SER A 4 36.57 0.15 -11.52
CA SER A 4 35.79 0.93 -12.49
C SER A 4 34.30 0.51 -12.50
N VAL A 5 34.01 -0.79 -12.35
CA VAL A 5 32.64 -1.30 -12.25
C VAL A 5 31.96 -0.83 -10.96
N LYS A 6 32.67 -0.80 -9.84
CA LYS A 6 32.14 -0.28 -8.56
C LYS A 6 31.82 1.22 -8.65
N ILE A 7 32.67 1.99 -9.33
CA ILE A 7 32.44 3.42 -9.56
C ILE A 7 31.17 3.64 -10.41
N LEU A 8 30.98 2.80 -11.45
CA LEU A 8 29.79 2.88 -12.30
C LEU A 8 28.51 2.57 -11.53
N HIS A 9 28.47 1.50 -10.74
CA HIS A 9 27.32 1.18 -9.88
C HIS A 9 26.97 2.35 -8.94
N ASN A 10 27.96 2.98 -8.32
CA ASN A 10 27.74 4.10 -7.42
C ASN A 10 27.26 5.37 -8.17
N ARG A 11 27.71 5.61 -9.41
CA ARG A 11 27.21 6.72 -10.23
C ARG A 11 25.74 6.52 -10.61
N VAL A 12 25.38 5.33 -11.09
CA VAL A 12 23.99 4.98 -11.43
C VAL A 12 23.11 5.11 -10.21
N LEU A 13 23.53 4.58 -9.06
CA LEU A 13 22.77 4.69 -7.82
C LEU A 13 22.53 6.13 -7.40
N ARG A 14 23.57 6.98 -7.45
CA ARG A 14 23.46 8.42 -7.12
C ARG A 14 22.52 9.15 -8.08
N PHE A 15 22.55 8.83 -9.37
CA PHE A 15 21.62 9.40 -10.34
C PHE A 15 20.18 9.02 -10.02
N LEU A 16 19.90 7.74 -9.74
CA LEU A 16 18.57 7.24 -9.37
C LEU A 16 18.04 7.80 -8.04
N GLN A 17 18.94 8.22 -7.14
CA GLN A 17 18.59 8.87 -5.87
C GLN A 17 18.52 10.41 -6.00
N GLY A 18 18.88 10.95 -7.16
CA GLY A 18 18.85 12.39 -7.42
C GLY A 18 17.43 12.95 -7.50
N LYS A 19 17.27 14.24 -7.16
CA LYS A 19 15.95 14.90 -7.19
C LYS A 19 15.31 14.85 -8.58
N PHE A 20 16.10 14.98 -9.64
CA PHE A 20 15.59 14.92 -11.01
C PHE A 20 14.97 13.56 -11.34
N ALA A 21 15.69 12.46 -11.11
CA ALA A 21 15.16 11.11 -11.34
C ALA A 21 13.92 10.84 -10.48
N HIS A 22 13.90 11.34 -9.26
CA HIS A 22 12.78 11.27 -8.35
C HIS A 22 11.51 11.93 -8.93
N TYR A 23 11.59 13.23 -9.30
CA TYR A 23 10.43 13.94 -9.86
C TYR A 23 10.02 13.41 -11.23
N PHE A 24 10.98 12.95 -12.03
CA PHE A 24 10.73 12.33 -13.33
C PHE A 24 9.90 11.07 -13.19
N VAL A 25 10.28 10.17 -12.29
CA VAL A 25 9.52 8.93 -12.03
C VAL A 25 8.14 9.26 -11.44
N LEU A 26 8.04 10.21 -10.51
CA LEU A 26 6.76 10.64 -9.94
C LEU A 26 5.81 11.17 -11.01
N PHE A 27 6.30 11.95 -11.97
CA PHE A 27 5.50 12.45 -13.09
C PHE A 27 4.89 11.29 -13.89
N PHE A 28 5.72 10.29 -14.25
CA PHE A 28 5.23 9.13 -15.01
C PHE A 28 4.31 8.21 -14.22
N ILE A 29 4.50 8.09 -12.92
CA ILE A 29 3.55 7.42 -12.03
C ILE A 29 2.19 8.15 -12.06
N SER A 30 2.20 9.47 -11.84
CA SER A 30 0.97 10.26 -11.78
C SER A 30 0.20 10.23 -13.10
N ILE A 31 0.88 10.45 -14.23
CA ILE A 31 0.23 10.49 -15.54
C ILE A 31 -0.29 9.10 -15.95
N SER A 32 0.40 8.01 -15.60
CA SER A 32 -0.08 6.66 -15.89
C SER A 32 -1.31 6.29 -15.06
N ILE A 33 -1.37 6.69 -13.79
CA ILE A 33 -2.57 6.52 -12.95
C ILE A 33 -3.74 7.31 -13.53
N LEU A 34 -3.53 8.57 -13.89
CA LEU A 34 -4.56 9.39 -14.51
C LEU A 34 -5.05 8.81 -15.83
N ALA A 35 -4.15 8.28 -16.67
CA ALA A 35 -4.51 7.65 -17.93
C ALA A 35 -5.36 6.38 -17.72
N VAL A 36 -5.02 5.55 -16.72
CA VAL A 36 -5.82 4.36 -16.36
C VAL A 36 -7.19 4.76 -15.83
N VAL A 37 -7.27 5.75 -14.95
CA VAL A 37 -8.55 6.27 -14.46
C VAL A 37 -9.38 6.84 -15.61
N ALA A 38 -8.79 7.66 -16.47
CA ALA A 38 -9.47 8.22 -17.64
C ALA A 38 -9.99 7.13 -18.58
N SER A 39 -9.22 6.06 -18.80
CA SER A 39 -9.64 4.94 -19.68
C SER A 39 -10.85 4.16 -19.16
N SER A 40 -11.27 4.35 -17.91
CA SER A 40 -12.47 3.74 -17.34
C SER A 40 -13.77 4.47 -17.72
N PHE A 41 -13.68 5.70 -18.21
CA PHE A 41 -14.85 6.49 -18.61
C PHE A 41 -15.22 6.19 -20.07
N LYS A 42 -16.50 5.96 -20.33
CA LYS A 42 -17.03 5.71 -21.69
C LYS A 42 -16.80 6.88 -22.65
N GLU A 43 -16.85 8.09 -22.14
CA GLU A 43 -16.62 9.33 -22.90
C GLU A 43 -15.17 9.42 -23.41
N MET A 44 -14.24 8.71 -22.82
CA MET A 44 -12.82 8.66 -23.20
C MET A 44 -12.49 7.53 -24.20
N GLU A 45 -13.50 6.76 -24.64
CA GLU A 45 -13.30 5.70 -25.66
C GLU A 45 -12.58 6.19 -26.93
N PRO A 46 -12.86 7.38 -27.51
CA PRO A 46 -12.12 7.91 -28.65
C PRO A 46 -10.64 8.16 -28.37
N PHE A 47 -10.27 8.37 -27.09
CA PHE A 47 -8.88 8.61 -26.65
C PHE A 47 -8.20 7.37 -26.11
N ARG A 48 -8.79 6.20 -26.25
CA ARG A 48 -8.28 4.94 -25.70
C ARG A 48 -6.84 4.64 -26.17
N ILE A 49 -6.55 4.82 -27.47
CA ILE A 49 -5.22 4.57 -28.03
C ILE A 49 -4.16 5.48 -27.41
N PRO A 50 -4.30 6.84 -27.39
CA PRO A 50 -3.32 7.69 -26.72
C PRO A 50 -3.20 7.44 -25.21
N LEU A 51 -4.27 7.08 -24.48
CA LEU A 51 -4.21 6.74 -23.07
C LEU A 51 -3.37 5.46 -22.84
N PHE A 52 -3.55 4.43 -23.65
CA PHE A 52 -2.69 3.25 -23.64
C PHE A 52 -1.25 3.57 -24.02
N GLY A 53 -1.02 4.47 -24.98
CA GLY A 53 0.31 4.95 -25.34
C GLY A 53 1.05 5.56 -24.13
N ILE A 54 0.37 6.38 -23.33
CA ILE A 54 0.92 6.98 -22.09
C ILE A 54 1.32 5.88 -21.11
N THR A 55 0.44 4.91 -20.87
CA THR A 55 0.73 3.81 -19.92
C THR A 55 1.86 2.91 -20.42
N TYR A 56 1.95 2.69 -21.72
CA TYR A 56 3.02 1.92 -22.34
C TYR A 56 4.38 2.61 -22.18
N VAL A 57 4.47 3.90 -22.52
CA VAL A 57 5.70 4.70 -22.37
C VAL A 57 6.13 4.76 -20.88
N SER A 58 5.18 4.95 -19.98
CA SER A 58 5.45 4.95 -18.54
C SER A 58 6.03 3.61 -18.07
N SER A 59 5.46 2.50 -18.49
CA SER A 59 5.94 1.16 -18.13
C SER A 59 7.32 0.86 -18.71
N PHE A 60 7.61 1.36 -19.91
CA PHE A 60 8.95 1.24 -20.50
C PHE A 60 10.00 2.03 -19.68
N ILE A 61 9.64 3.22 -19.21
CA ILE A 61 10.50 4.01 -18.32
C ILE A 61 10.70 3.28 -16.98
N PHE A 62 9.67 2.65 -16.43
CA PHE A 62 9.77 1.84 -15.22
C PHE A 62 10.66 0.60 -15.43
N LEU A 63 10.64 0.01 -16.63
CA LEU A 63 11.57 -1.09 -16.98
C LEU A 63 13.02 -0.61 -16.96
N ILE A 64 13.31 0.53 -17.60
CA ILE A 64 14.66 1.12 -17.57
C ILE A 64 15.10 1.41 -16.14
N GLU A 65 14.23 2.01 -15.34
CA GLU A 65 14.49 2.27 -13.92
C GLU A 65 14.78 0.98 -13.15
N TYR A 66 13.96 -0.05 -13.31
CA TYR A 66 14.15 -1.35 -12.66
C TYR A 66 15.48 -1.99 -13.01
N VAL A 67 15.81 -2.05 -14.30
CA VAL A 67 17.09 -2.61 -14.78
C VAL A 67 18.27 -1.82 -14.19
N ALA A 68 18.20 -0.49 -14.19
CA ALA A 68 19.23 0.36 -13.61
C ALA A 68 19.38 0.13 -12.09
N ARG A 69 18.29 -0.11 -11.37
CA ARG A 69 18.30 -0.45 -9.95
C ARG A 69 18.88 -1.83 -9.66
N VAL A 70 18.48 -2.85 -10.42
CA VAL A 70 19.08 -4.21 -10.32
C VAL A 70 20.57 -4.16 -10.65
N PHE A 71 20.96 -3.38 -11.66
CA PHE A 71 22.37 -3.18 -12.01
C PHE A 71 23.14 -2.52 -10.85
N SER A 72 22.57 -1.49 -10.22
CA SER A 72 23.22 -0.75 -9.12
C SER A 72 23.08 -1.42 -7.74
N ALA A 73 22.35 -2.55 -7.62
CA ALA A 73 22.13 -3.26 -6.36
C ALA A 73 23.43 -3.63 -5.58
N PRO A 74 24.57 -3.97 -6.22
CA PRO A 74 25.83 -4.18 -5.49
C PRO A 74 26.34 -2.95 -4.72
N ALA A 75 25.93 -1.74 -5.11
CA ALA A 75 26.25 -0.54 -4.35
C ALA A 75 25.38 -0.37 -3.09
N LEU A 76 24.16 -0.92 -3.11
CA LEU A 76 23.25 -0.97 -1.94
C LEU A 76 23.65 -2.04 -0.92
N TYR A 77 24.25 -3.15 -1.38
CA TYR A 77 24.63 -4.29 -0.56
C TYR A 77 26.12 -4.64 -0.73
N PRO A 78 27.05 -3.78 -0.27
CA PRO A 78 28.49 -3.92 -0.53
C PRO A 78 29.11 -5.17 0.10
N GLU A 79 28.45 -5.76 1.12
CA GLU A 79 28.88 -6.96 1.82
C GLU A 79 28.58 -8.26 1.04
N LYS A 80 27.75 -8.18 -0.02
CA LYS A 80 27.30 -9.33 -0.79
C LYS A 80 28.01 -9.43 -2.14
N SER A 81 28.14 -10.65 -2.64
CA SER A 81 28.55 -10.91 -4.02
C SER A 81 27.57 -10.23 -5.00
N PHE A 82 28.06 -9.82 -6.18
CA PHE A 82 27.27 -9.13 -7.22
C PHE A 82 25.95 -9.82 -7.52
N VAL A 83 25.95 -11.15 -7.68
CA VAL A 83 24.73 -11.95 -7.95
C VAL A 83 23.81 -11.94 -6.75
N LYS A 84 24.33 -12.19 -5.54
CA LYS A 84 23.52 -12.20 -4.31
C LYS A 84 22.92 -10.84 -3.99
N ALA A 85 23.62 -9.74 -4.30
CA ALA A 85 23.10 -8.38 -4.14
C ALA A 85 21.92 -8.10 -5.09
N ARG A 86 22.03 -8.50 -6.35
CA ARG A 86 20.96 -8.36 -7.35
C ARG A 86 19.73 -9.20 -6.98
N LEU A 87 19.92 -10.47 -6.63
CA LEU A 87 18.84 -11.34 -6.17
C LEU A 87 18.16 -10.78 -4.92
N LYS A 88 18.94 -10.31 -3.94
CA LYS A 88 18.38 -9.67 -2.73
C LYS A 88 17.51 -8.46 -3.08
N TYR A 89 17.94 -7.64 -4.05
CA TYR A 89 17.13 -6.51 -4.50
C TYR A 89 15.86 -6.96 -5.20
N THR A 90 15.96 -7.87 -6.16
CA THR A 90 14.82 -8.39 -6.95
C THR A 90 13.72 -8.99 -6.03
N PHE A 91 14.13 -9.76 -5.01
CA PHE A 91 13.20 -10.36 -4.05
C PHE A 91 12.89 -9.46 -2.84
N SER A 92 13.36 -8.20 -2.83
CA SER A 92 12.93 -7.22 -1.83
C SER A 92 11.54 -6.68 -2.16
N PHE A 93 10.84 -6.14 -1.15
CA PHE A 93 9.54 -5.50 -1.36
C PHE A 93 9.58 -4.44 -2.48
N TYR A 94 10.60 -3.57 -2.49
CA TYR A 94 10.74 -2.55 -3.52
C TYR A 94 11.06 -3.13 -4.91
N GLY A 95 11.90 -4.18 -4.97
CA GLY A 95 12.20 -4.88 -6.21
C GLY A 95 10.96 -5.57 -6.80
N PHE A 96 10.14 -6.17 -5.94
CA PHE A 96 8.85 -6.77 -6.33
C PHE A 96 7.87 -5.70 -6.86
N VAL A 97 7.71 -4.59 -6.16
CA VAL A 97 6.84 -3.48 -6.62
C VAL A 97 7.32 -2.92 -7.96
N ASP A 98 8.64 -2.70 -8.12
CA ASP A 98 9.22 -2.24 -9.39
C ASP A 98 8.96 -3.24 -10.53
N PHE A 99 9.08 -4.54 -10.28
CA PHE A 99 8.80 -5.60 -11.25
C PHE A 99 7.33 -5.65 -11.64
N VAL A 100 6.42 -5.65 -10.66
CA VAL A 100 4.97 -5.69 -10.92
C VAL A 100 4.50 -4.46 -11.71
N ALA A 101 5.12 -3.30 -11.50
CA ALA A 101 4.81 -2.08 -12.25
C ALA A 101 5.12 -2.17 -13.77
N ILE A 102 5.91 -3.17 -14.20
CA ILE A 102 6.24 -3.40 -15.61
C ILE A 102 5.25 -4.37 -16.27
N LEU A 103 4.64 -5.26 -15.47
CA LEU A 103 3.74 -6.31 -15.99
C LEU A 103 2.60 -5.80 -16.88
N PRO A 104 1.93 -4.68 -16.57
CA PRO A 104 0.85 -4.17 -17.41
C PRO A 104 1.25 -3.98 -18.87
N CYS A 105 2.44 -3.40 -19.11
CA CYS A 105 2.95 -3.19 -20.47
C CYS A 105 3.14 -4.51 -21.23
N THR A 106 3.79 -5.47 -20.58
CA THR A 106 4.10 -6.76 -21.20
C THR A 106 2.83 -7.56 -21.48
N LEU A 107 1.90 -7.58 -20.54
CA LEU A 107 0.65 -8.32 -20.66
C LEU A 107 -0.30 -7.68 -21.66
N THR A 108 -0.41 -6.35 -21.70
CA THR A 108 -1.23 -5.64 -22.69
C THR A 108 -0.73 -5.90 -24.11
N TYR A 109 0.59 -5.95 -24.31
CA TYR A 109 1.16 -6.27 -25.62
C TYR A 109 0.83 -7.69 -26.08
N LEU A 110 0.87 -8.68 -25.15
CA LEU A 110 0.62 -10.09 -25.45
C LEU A 110 -0.87 -10.41 -25.68
N TYR A 111 -1.77 -9.68 -25.02
CA TYR A 111 -3.21 -10.00 -24.94
C TYR A 111 -4.11 -8.85 -25.38
N TRP A 112 -3.64 -7.99 -26.30
CA TRP A 112 -4.34 -6.78 -26.76
C TRP A 112 -5.80 -7.02 -27.19
N ASP A 113 -6.08 -8.20 -27.78
CA ASP A 113 -7.39 -8.53 -28.38
C ASP A 113 -8.27 -9.42 -27.48
N SER A 114 -7.87 -9.65 -26.23
CA SER A 114 -8.62 -10.54 -25.33
C SER A 114 -9.38 -9.76 -24.25
N GLN A 115 -10.52 -10.31 -23.81
CA GLN A 115 -11.27 -9.80 -22.64
C GLN A 115 -10.43 -9.78 -21.35
N ILE A 116 -9.29 -10.48 -21.34
CA ILE A 116 -8.29 -10.52 -20.26
C ILE A 116 -7.64 -9.14 -20.04
N VAL A 117 -7.67 -8.23 -21.03
CA VAL A 117 -7.14 -6.85 -20.89
C VAL A 117 -7.68 -6.13 -19.65
N HIS A 118 -8.94 -6.38 -19.27
CA HIS A 118 -9.51 -5.79 -18.06
C HIS A 118 -8.85 -6.29 -16.76
N ILE A 119 -8.39 -7.53 -16.73
CA ILE A 119 -7.66 -8.10 -15.57
C ILE A 119 -6.23 -7.55 -15.50
N ILE A 120 -5.64 -7.19 -16.64
CA ILE A 120 -4.31 -6.61 -16.74
C ILE A 120 -4.21 -5.21 -16.08
N ILE A 121 -5.35 -4.54 -15.89
CA ILE A 121 -5.41 -3.27 -15.17
C ILE A 121 -5.10 -3.44 -13.67
N LEU A 122 -5.36 -4.60 -13.07
CA LEU A 122 -5.08 -4.84 -11.64
C LEU A 122 -3.61 -4.58 -11.24
N PRO A 123 -2.58 -5.00 -11.99
CA PRO A 123 -1.20 -4.64 -11.69
C PRO A 123 -0.92 -3.13 -11.66
N TYR A 124 -1.73 -2.27 -12.31
CA TYR A 124 -1.57 -0.82 -12.23
C TYR A 124 -1.81 -0.27 -10.81
N ILE A 125 -2.61 -0.96 -9.99
CA ILE A 125 -2.78 -0.60 -8.58
C ILE A 125 -1.41 -0.64 -7.86
N PHE A 126 -0.53 -1.57 -8.25
CA PHE A 126 0.82 -1.68 -7.67
C PHE A 126 1.74 -0.51 -8.02
N ILE A 127 1.46 0.24 -9.09
CA ILE A 127 2.20 1.47 -9.42
C ILE A 127 2.08 2.49 -8.29
N ILE A 128 0.94 2.53 -7.58
CA ILE A 128 0.74 3.41 -6.42
C ILE A 128 1.77 3.08 -5.33
N PHE A 129 2.13 1.82 -5.14
CA PHE A 129 3.15 1.43 -4.15
C PHE A 129 4.56 1.94 -4.50
N LYS A 130 4.84 2.31 -5.77
CA LYS A 130 6.09 3.01 -6.11
C LYS A 130 6.16 4.38 -5.41
N LEU A 131 5.02 5.04 -5.13
CA LEU A 131 4.98 6.29 -4.39
C LEU A 131 5.53 6.13 -2.95
N LEU A 132 5.34 4.96 -2.33
CA LEU A 132 5.85 4.67 -0.97
C LEU A 132 7.36 4.87 -0.89
N ARG A 133 8.08 4.48 -1.96
CA ARG A 133 9.52 4.66 -2.04
C ARG A 133 9.93 6.12 -2.14
N HIS A 134 9.14 6.91 -2.84
CA HIS A 134 9.44 8.30 -3.17
C HIS A 134 8.96 9.30 -2.11
N SER A 135 8.21 8.86 -1.11
CA SER A 135 7.70 9.72 -0.05
C SER A 135 8.36 9.44 1.30
N THR A 136 8.96 10.49 1.88
CA THR A 136 9.50 10.44 3.24
C THR A 136 8.40 10.20 4.28
N SER A 137 7.19 10.73 4.03
CA SER A 137 6.04 10.58 4.92
C SER A 137 5.62 9.11 5.04
N PHE A 138 5.52 8.39 3.93
CA PHE A 138 5.19 6.95 3.97
C PHE A 138 6.25 6.13 4.71
N ARG A 139 7.53 6.51 4.59
CA ARG A 139 8.60 5.86 5.35
C ARG A 139 8.46 6.07 6.86
N ILE A 140 8.02 7.25 7.28
CA ILE A 140 7.75 7.55 8.70
C ILE A 140 6.58 6.71 9.20
N ILE A 141 5.48 6.66 8.44
CA ILE A 141 4.30 5.83 8.76
C ILE A 141 4.72 4.36 8.89
N GLY A 142 5.49 3.84 7.93
CA GLY A 142 5.99 2.46 7.99
C GLY A 142 6.85 2.20 9.23
N GLN A 143 7.71 3.13 9.63
CA GLN A 143 8.51 3.02 10.86
C GLN A 143 7.63 3.07 12.11
N ALA A 144 6.58 3.90 12.13
CA ALA A 144 5.62 3.96 13.22
C ALA A 144 4.89 2.63 13.40
N LEU A 145 4.42 2.04 12.29
CA LEU A 145 3.74 0.73 12.31
C LEU A 145 4.64 -0.40 12.79
N VAL A 146 5.90 -0.43 12.32
CA VAL A 146 6.87 -1.44 12.75
C VAL A 146 7.24 -1.29 14.23
N ALA A 147 7.29 -0.05 14.73
CA ALA A 147 7.64 0.23 16.13
C ALA A 147 6.61 -0.31 17.13
N VAL A 148 5.34 -0.44 16.70
CA VAL A 148 4.22 -0.90 17.56
C VAL A 148 3.54 -2.15 16.99
N LYS A 149 4.28 -2.97 16.22
CA LYS A 149 3.74 -4.14 15.52
C LYS A 149 3.11 -5.15 16.47
N ASP A 150 3.71 -5.37 17.64
CA ASP A 150 3.28 -6.40 18.59
C ASP A 150 1.96 -5.97 19.29
N GLU A 151 1.84 -4.69 19.61
CA GLU A 151 0.61 -4.08 20.12
C GLU A 151 -0.50 -4.12 19.07
N LEU A 152 -0.17 -3.85 17.80
CA LEU A 152 -1.12 -3.92 16.70
C LEU A 152 -1.59 -5.36 16.46
N ILE A 153 -0.69 -6.34 16.47
CA ILE A 153 -1.05 -7.75 16.33
C ILE A 153 -2.03 -8.15 17.44
N THR A 154 -1.76 -7.76 18.68
CA THR A 154 -2.64 -8.04 19.81
C THR A 154 -4.02 -7.40 19.61
N ALA A 155 -4.07 -6.11 19.25
CA ALA A 155 -5.32 -5.39 19.05
C ALA A 155 -6.14 -5.96 17.88
N TYR A 156 -5.51 -6.26 16.73
CA TYR A 156 -6.20 -6.88 15.59
C TYR A 156 -6.64 -8.31 15.87
N THR A 157 -5.88 -9.08 16.64
CA THR A 157 -6.29 -10.44 17.05
C THR A 157 -7.54 -10.38 17.93
N ALA A 158 -7.57 -9.47 18.91
CA ALA A 158 -8.76 -9.25 19.73
C ALA A 158 -9.98 -8.82 18.88
N SER A 159 -9.74 -7.90 17.92
CA SER A 159 -10.80 -7.45 17.01
C SER A 159 -11.35 -8.61 16.16
N LEU A 160 -10.48 -9.47 15.64
CA LEU A 160 -10.87 -10.63 14.83
C LEU A 160 -11.69 -11.64 15.63
N ILE A 161 -11.32 -11.90 16.89
CA ILE A 161 -12.08 -12.76 17.80
C ILE A 161 -13.47 -12.17 18.02
N MET A 162 -13.57 -10.87 18.30
CA MET A 162 -14.84 -10.18 18.53
C MET A 162 -15.74 -10.20 17.28
N VAL A 163 -15.18 -9.93 16.10
CA VAL A 163 -15.92 -10.02 14.82
C VAL A 163 -16.43 -11.44 14.59
N SER A 164 -15.59 -12.45 14.80
CA SER A 164 -15.98 -13.85 14.61
C SER A 164 -17.09 -14.26 15.57
N PHE A 165 -16.99 -13.89 16.84
CA PHE A 165 -18.02 -14.15 17.85
C PHE A 165 -19.35 -13.47 17.49
N SER A 166 -19.29 -12.20 17.12
CA SER A 166 -20.47 -11.42 16.72
C SER A 166 -21.14 -12.00 15.47
N ALA A 167 -20.34 -12.44 14.49
CA ALA A 167 -20.80 -13.05 13.25
C ALA A 167 -21.60 -14.34 13.49
N ILE A 168 -21.06 -15.22 14.34
CA ILE A 168 -21.71 -16.49 14.70
C ILE A 168 -23.01 -16.21 15.43
N LEU A 169 -22.99 -15.34 16.44
CA LEU A 169 -24.20 -15.01 17.21
C LEU A 169 -25.29 -14.42 16.31
N MET A 170 -24.94 -13.43 15.49
CA MET A 170 -25.92 -12.76 14.63
C MET A 170 -26.51 -13.74 13.60
N TYR A 171 -25.68 -14.58 12.99
CA TYR A 171 -26.14 -15.62 12.08
C TYR A 171 -27.19 -16.54 12.73
N TYR A 172 -26.91 -17.10 13.92
CA TYR A 172 -27.84 -18.02 14.58
C TYR A 172 -29.12 -17.34 15.07
N ILE A 173 -29.09 -16.05 15.38
CA ILE A 173 -30.28 -15.30 15.83
C ILE A 173 -31.16 -14.91 14.65
N GLU A 174 -30.58 -14.55 13.51
CA GLU A 174 -31.32 -13.97 12.39
C GLU A 174 -31.68 -14.96 11.27
N ARG A 175 -30.94 -16.08 11.14
CA ARG A 175 -31.12 -17.02 10.01
C ARG A 175 -32.53 -17.54 9.83
N ASP A 176 -33.27 -17.76 10.93
CA ASP A 176 -34.63 -18.30 10.88
C ASP A 176 -35.64 -17.20 10.51
N ALA A 177 -35.38 -15.94 10.88
CA ALA A 177 -36.24 -14.80 10.55
C ALA A 177 -35.96 -14.25 9.14
N GLN A 178 -34.72 -14.36 8.64
CA GLN A 178 -34.32 -13.87 7.31
C GLN A 178 -33.31 -14.82 6.62
N PRO A 179 -33.79 -16.04 6.22
CA PRO A 179 -32.91 -17.07 5.66
C PRO A 179 -32.27 -16.68 4.32
N GLU A 180 -32.87 -15.75 3.58
CA GLU A 180 -32.32 -15.24 2.32
C GLU A 180 -31.23 -14.17 2.50
N VAL A 181 -31.12 -13.60 3.70
CA VAL A 181 -30.12 -12.55 4.03
C VAL A 181 -28.95 -13.15 4.81
N PHE A 182 -29.23 -13.91 5.86
CA PHE A 182 -28.21 -14.64 6.64
C PHE A 182 -28.14 -16.11 6.20
N LYS A 183 -27.65 -16.36 4.98
CA LYS A 183 -27.57 -17.70 4.38
C LYS A 183 -26.52 -18.58 5.03
N ASN A 184 -25.43 -17.96 5.48
CA ASN A 184 -24.30 -18.64 6.09
C ASN A 184 -23.55 -17.70 7.07
N ILE A 185 -22.58 -18.25 7.80
CA ILE A 185 -21.77 -17.46 8.75
C ILE A 185 -20.99 -16.34 8.04
N GLY A 186 -20.65 -16.48 6.76
CA GLY A 186 -19.96 -15.43 5.98
C GLY A 186 -20.79 -14.15 5.88
N ASP A 187 -22.13 -14.24 5.75
CA ASP A 187 -23.01 -13.08 5.79
C ASP A 187 -22.99 -12.40 7.18
N GLY A 188 -22.92 -13.21 8.24
CA GLY A 188 -22.70 -12.71 9.60
C GLY A 188 -21.34 -12.01 9.77
N VAL A 189 -20.27 -12.54 9.15
CA VAL A 189 -18.94 -11.90 9.16
C VAL A 189 -18.99 -10.56 8.41
N TRP A 190 -19.62 -10.52 7.23
CA TRP A 190 -19.81 -9.28 6.49
C TRP A 190 -20.53 -8.23 7.34
N TRP A 191 -21.71 -8.59 7.89
CA TRP A 191 -22.45 -7.70 8.77
C TRP A 191 -21.60 -7.20 9.97
N SER A 192 -20.89 -8.12 10.63
CA SER A 192 -20.08 -7.76 11.80
C SER A 192 -18.97 -6.78 11.43
N ILE A 193 -18.22 -7.03 10.34
CA ILE A 193 -17.18 -6.11 9.87
C ILE A 193 -17.78 -4.72 9.58
N VAL A 194 -18.91 -4.67 8.87
CA VAL A 194 -19.60 -3.43 8.52
C VAL A 194 -20.10 -2.68 9.75
N ALA A 195 -20.60 -3.40 10.75
CA ALA A 195 -21.04 -2.83 12.02
C ALA A 195 -19.85 -2.31 12.86
N PHE A 196 -18.79 -3.12 13.04
CA PHE A 196 -17.59 -2.74 13.80
C PHE A 196 -16.86 -1.56 13.17
N THR A 197 -16.74 -1.52 11.84
CA THR A 197 -16.11 -0.40 11.13
C THR A 197 -16.97 0.86 11.05
N THR A 198 -18.17 0.84 11.65
CA THR A 198 -19.15 1.94 11.61
C THR A 198 -19.56 2.34 10.19
N THR A 199 -19.39 1.47 9.20
CA THR A 199 -19.72 1.73 7.79
C THR A 199 -21.22 1.73 7.55
N GLY A 200 -21.93 0.68 8.01
CA GLY A 200 -23.39 0.60 8.00
C GLY A 200 -24.02 0.67 6.60
N TYR A 201 -23.60 -0.16 5.64
CA TYR A 201 -24.18 -0.16 4.27
C TYR A 201 -25.70 -0.37 4.24
N GLY A 202 -26.27 -1.09 5.23
CA GLY A 202 -27.70 -1.33 5.32
C GLY A 202 -28.23 -2.42 4.38
N ASP A 203 -27.34 -3.15 3.73
CA ASP A 203 -27.65 -4.32 2.90
C ASP A 203 -28.02 -5.54 3.75
N ILE A 204 -27.36 -5.71 4.90
CA ILE A 204 -27.63 -6.74 5.90
C ILE A 204 -27.78 -6.07 7.26
N TYR A 205 -28.88 -6.34 7.97
CA TYR A 205 -29.14 -5.80 9.31
C TYR A 205 -30.09 -6.72 10.10
N PRO A 206 -30.04 -6.74 11.46
CA PRO A 206 -30.93 -7.57 12.27
C PRO A 206 -32.37 -7.07 12.24
N VAL A 207 -33.33 -7.98 12.08
CA VAL A 207 -34.78 -7.68 12.14
C VAL A 207 -35.42 -8.14 13.43
N THR A 208 -34.89 -9.22 14.05
CA THR A 208 -35.41 -9.73 15.31
C THR A 208 -35.15 -8.78 16.48
N MET A 209 -35.98 -8.83 17.51
CA MET A 209 -35.79 -8.03 18.71
C MET A 209 -34.46 -8.35 19.40
N LEU A 210 -34.11 -9.63 19.50
CA LEU A 210 -32.85 -10.08 20.09
C LEU A 210 -31.65 -9.67 19.24
N GLY A 211 -31.72 -9.79 17.91
CA GLY A 211 -30.67 -9.34 16.99
C GLY A 211 -30.43 -7.83 17.05
N LYS A 212 -31.49 -7.02 17.16
CA LYS A 212 -31.38 -5.56 17.34
C LYS A 212 -30.71 -5.19 18.66
N LEU A 213 -31.09 -5.85 19.76
CA LEU A 213 -30.47 -5.63 21.07
C LEU A 213 -28.98 -5.99 21.04
N LEU A 214 -28.67 -7.18 20.53
CA LEU A 214 -27.30 -7.66 20.40
C LEU A 214 -26.48 -6.77 19.46
N GLY A 215 -27.06 -6.37 18.32
CA GLY A 215 -26.44 -5.46 17.37
C GLY A 215 -26.08 -4.11 17.98
N SER A 216 -26.95 -3.57 18.83
CA SER A 216 -26.67 -2.33 19.56
C SER A 216 -25.47 -2.48 20.49
N VAL A 217 -25.39 -3.55 21.27
CA VAL A 217 -24.26 -3.84 22.16
C VAL A 217 -22.96 -4.04 21.37
N ILE A 218 -23.02 -4.83 20.29
CA ILE A 218 -21.87 -5.09 19.39
C ILE A 218 -21.37 -3.78 18.77
N SER A 219 -22.25 -2.89 18.33
CA SER A 219 -21.85 -1.60 17.74
C SER A 219 -21.14 -0.71 18.76
N LEU A 220 -21.59 -0.67 20.02
CA LEU A 220 -20.92 0.08 21.08
C LEU A 220 -19.51 -0.47 21.37
N ILE A 221 -19.38 -1.80 21.47
CA ILE A 221 -18.09 -2.47 21.66
C ILE A 221 -17.20 -2.23 20.44
N GLY A 222 -17.76 -2.28 19.22
CA GLY A 222 -17.05 -2.08 17.97
C GLY A 222 -16.30 -0.76 17.91
N ILE A 223 -16.92 0.33 18.39
CA ILE A 223 -16.27 1.65 18.46
C ILE A 223 -15.00 1.57 19.32
N ALA A 224 -15.08 0.94 20.48
CA ALA A 224 -13.93 0.79 21.39
C ALA A 224 -12.82 -0.05 20.75
N VAL A 225 -13.18 -1.17 20.13
CA VAL A 225 -12.24 -2.13 19.51
C VAL A 225 -11.45 -1.49 18.35
N ILE A 226 -12.09 -0.69 17.49
CA ILE A 226 -11.43 0.00 16.39
C ILE A 226 -10.58 1.20 16.84
N THR A 227 -10.99 1.86 17.91
CA THR A 227 -10.27 3.01 18.46
C THR A 227 -8.89 2.62 18.99
N ILE A 228 -8.73 1.41 19.54
CA ILE A 228 -7.46 0.95 20.11
C ILE A 228 -6.32 0.93 19.08
N PRO A 229 -6.41 0.19 17.93
CA PRO A 229 -5.35 0.22 16.90
C PRO A 229 -5.05 1.63 16.40
N THR A 230 -6.09 2.44 16.19
CA THR A 230 -5.96 3.81 15.70
C THR A 230 -5.17 4.68 16.70
N GLY A 231 -5.47 4.56 17.98
CA GLY A 231 -4.75 5.26 19.05
C GLY A 231 -3.27 4.85 19.14
N ILE A 232 -2.98 3.55 19.04
CA ILE A 232 -1.61 3.02 19.06
C ILE A 232 -0.80 3.59 17.88
N ILE A 233 -1.35 3.56 16.65
CA ILE A 233 -0.69 4.09 15.46
C ILE A 233 -0.44 5.59 15.60
N SER A 234 -1.44 6.35 16.02
CA SER A 234 -1.34 7.80 16.20
C SER A 234 -0.28 8.18 17.22
N SER A 235 -0.26 7.52 18.37
CA SER A 235 0.74 7.74 19.42
C SER A 235 2.15 7.45 18.92
N SER A 236 2.37 6.32 18.23
CA SER A 236 3.66 5.94 17.68
C SER A 236 4.15 6.95 16.64
N PHE A 237 3.26 7.44 15.78
CA PHE A 237 3.58 8.43 14.76
C PHE A 237 4.01 9.77 15.38
N ILE A 238 3.28 10.26 16.39
CA ILE A 238 3.60 11.49 17.13
C ILE A 238 4.97 11.35 17.80
N ASN A 239 5.22 10.25 18.50
CA ASN A 239 6.49 10.00 19.18
C ASN A 239 7.68 10.02 18.21
N LEU A 240 7.52 9.44 17.02
CA LEU A 240 8.57 9.46 15.99
C LEU A 240 8.83 10.86 15.43
N ILE A 241 7.80 11.68 15.26
CA ILE A 241 7.97 13.08 14.83
C ILE A 241 8.71 13.87 15.89
N GLN A 242 8.28 13.82 17.15
CA GLN A 242 8.92 14.54 18.25
C GLN A 242 10.37 14.13 18.44
N LYS A 243 10.68 12.82 18.32
CA LYS A 243 12.07 12.35 18.40
C LYS A 243 12.94 12.96 17.30
N ARG A 244 12.43 13.05 16.07
CA ARG A 244 13.17 13.66 14.94
C ARG A 244 13.35 15.16 15.08
N GLU A 245 12.37 15.85 15.67
CA GLU A 245 12.49 17.28 15.95
C GLU A 245 13.58 17.54 16.98
N LYS A 246 13.60 16.78 18.09
CA LYS A 246 14.68 16.86 19.07
C LYS A 246 16.05 16.60 18.47
N GLU A 247 16.20 15.54 17.67
CA GLU A 247 17.45 15.22 16.99
C GLU A 247 17.91 16.31 15.99
N ARG A 248 16.98 17.10 15.46
CA ARG A 248 17.28 18.26 14.60
C ARG A 248 17.72 19.45 15.42
N ASP A 249 17.08 19.70 16.55
CA ASP A 249 17.40 20.83 17.43
C ASP A 249 18.75 20.62 18.11
N ASP A 250 19.05 19.39 18.53
CA ASP A 250 20.36 19.04 19.12
C ASP A 250 21.53 19.18 18.11
N LYS A 251 21.28 19.04 16.81
CA LYS A 251 22.27 19.25 15.75
C LYS A 251 22.40 20.71 15.29
N ARG A 252 21.54 21.60 15.77
CA ARG A 252 21.55 23.04 15.45
C ARG A 252 22.33 23.98 16.40
N PRO A 253 22.85 23.56 17.55
CA PRO A 253 23.60 24.48 18.43
C PRO A 253 24.83 25.09 17.75
N GLU A 254 25.55 24.31 16.93
CA GLU A 254 26.76 24.75 16.24
C GLU A 254 26.53 25.90 15.23
N ASP A 255 25.34 26.00 14.63
CA ASP A 255 24.99 27.06 13.67
C ASP A 255 24.56 28.39 14.34
N ARG A 256 24.28 28.40 15.64
CA ARG A 256 23.92 29.63 16.37
C ARG A 256 25.13 30.35 16.93
N GLU A 257 26.17 29.63 17.38
CA GLU A 257 27.42 30.22 17.89
C GLU A 257 28.30 30.83 16.78
N LEU A 258 28.06 30.45 15.50
CA LEU A 258 28.77 31.02 14.34
C LEU A 258 28.15 32.33 13.81
N LYS A 259 27.03 32.79 14.40
CA LYS A 259 26.29 34.01 13.97
C LYS A 259 26.27 35.12 15.03
N GLU A 260 26.85 34.88 16.19
CA GLU A 260 27.17 35.89 17.21
C GLU A 260 28.66 36.21 17.14
#